data_eebfbd2d411f807f97eb87c5d5ed3f82
#
_entry.id   eebfbd2d411f807f97eb87c5d5ed3f82
#
_cell.length_a   1.000
_cell.length_b   1.000
_cell.length_c   1.000
_cell.angle_alpha   90.00
_cell.angle_beta   90.00
_cell.angle_gamma   90.00
#
_symmetry.space_group_name_H-M   'P 1'
#
loop_
_entity.id
_entity.type
_entity.pdbx_description
1 polymer ?
#
loop_
_entity_poly.entity_id
_entity_poly.type
_entity_poly.pdbx_seq_one_letter_code
_entity_poly.pdbx_strand_id
1 'polypeptide(L)'
;MNEQVLIKALVEHAYLEGDFVLRSGRRSRYYLDKYRFETVPELLGALGERLAIAVAEHEPEVARLAAPELGAVALAAAASLASQLPFLIVRKEAKGYGTSNRLEGVSESGELVCLIEDVVTSGGAALQAVETVREAGLVCRTAICVVDREEGGSDELARHGVRLWPLFRASDLLGQVKSVVNPHG
;
A
#
# COMPACT_ATOMS: atom_id res chain seq x y z
N MET A 1 2.93 -16.55 8.13
CA MET A 1 2.31 -17.18 6.92
C MET A 1 3.35 -17.22 5.80
N ASN A 2 3.50 -18.35 5.04
CA ASN A 2 4.39 -18.34 3.88
C ASN A 2 3.77 -17.58 2.69
N GLU A 3 4.60 -17.19 1.73
CA GLU A 3 4.19 -16.32 0.62
C GLU A 3 3.10 -16.93 -0.27
N GLN A 4 3.22 -18.20 -0.65
CA GLN A 4 2.22 -18.87 -1.49
C GLN A 4 0.87 -18.99 -0.81
N VAL A 5 0.85 -19.28 0.50
CA VAL A 5 -0.39 -19.31 1.29
C VAL A 5 -1.01 -17.93 1.39
N LEU A 6 -0.19 -16.88 1.55
CA LEU A 6 -0.68 -15.50 1.60
C LEU A 6 -1.26 -15.05 0.25
N ILE A 7 -0.57 -15.32 -0.87
CA ILE A 7 -1.08 -15.03 -2.22
C ILE A 7 -2.42 -15.72 -2.45
N LYS A 8 -2.51 -17.02 -2.12
CA LYS A 8 -3.76 -17.78 -2.27
C LYS A 8 -4.89 -17.16 -1.46
N ALA A 9 -4.64 -16.84 -0.19
CA ALA A 9 -5.63 -16.23 0.68
C ALA A 9 -6.05 -14.83 0.20
N LEU A 10 -5.13 -14.00 -0.32
CA LEU A 10 -5.44 -12.72 -0.94
C LEU A 10 -6.36 -12.90 -2.14
N VAL A 11 -6.08 -13.87 -3.02
CA VAL A 11 -6.93 -14.17 -4.18
C VAL A 11 -8.31 -14.63 -3.74
N GLU A 12 -8.40 -15.58 -2.80
CA GLU A 12 -9.68 -16.11 -2.31
C GLU A 12 -10.57 -15.04 -1.68
N HIS A 13 -9.98 -14.04 -0.99
CA HIS A 13 -10.74 -13.00 -0.31
C HIS A 13 -11.02 -11.78 -1.20
N ALA A 14 -10.04 -11.33 -1.97
CA ALA A 14 -10.09 -10.03 -2.65
C ALA A 14 -10.44 -10.11 -4.14
N TYR A 15 -10.20 -11.24 -4.79
CA TYR A 15 -10.49 -11.37 -6.22
C TYR A 15 -11.98 -11.54 -6.45
N LEU A 16 -12.52 -10.68 -7.29
CA LEU A 16 -13.92 -10.73 -7.75
C LEU A 16 -13.92 -10.84 -9.27
N GLU A 17 -14.60 -11.83 -9.80
CA GLU A 17 -14.84 -11.97 -11.23
C GLU A 17 -16.15 -11.29 -11.63
N GLY A 18 -16.13 -10.52 -12.72
CA GLY A 18 -17.30 -9.77 -13.19
C GLY A 18 -16.93 -8.73 -14.22
N ASP A 19 -17.89 -7.88 -14.59
CA ASP A 19 -17.68 -6.73 -15.48
C ASP A 19 -17.65 -5.46 -14.63
N PHE A 20 -16.46 -4.94 -14.39
CA PHE A 20 -16.24 -3.79 -13.52
C PHE A 20 -15.78 -2.58 -14.33
N VAL A 21 -16.25 -1.40 -13.92
CA VAL A 21 -15.69 -0.12 -14.40
C VAL A 21 -14.70 0.37 -13.36
N LEU A 22 -13.42 0.44 -13.72
CA LEU A 22 -12.36 0.94 -12.85
C LEU A 22 -12.44 2.47 -12.70
N ARG A 23 -11.77 3.02 -11.68
CA ARG A 23 -11.70 4.47 -11.44
C ARG A 23 -11.17 5.26 -12.66
N SER A 24 -10.32 4.63 -13.47
CA SER A 24 -9.83 5.18 -14.76
C SER A 24 -10.87 5.21 -15.88
N GLY A 25 -12.10 4.69 -15.65
CA GLY A 25 -13.13 4.50 -16.69
C GLY A 25 -12.93 3.23 -17.53
N ARG A 26 -11.81 2.52 -17.39
CA ARG A 26 -11.52 1.29 -18.11
C ARG A 26 -12.36 0.12 -17.59
N ARG A 27 -12.87 -0.72 -18.48
CA ARG A 27 -13.54 -1.98 -18.12
C ARG A 27 -12.52 -3.05 -17.76
N SER A 28 -12.84 -3.85 -16.72
CA SER A 28 -12.06 -5.00 -16.30
C SER A 28 -12.99 -6.17 -16.00
N ARG A 29 -12.55 -7.39 -16.35
CA ARG A 29 -13.25 -8.62 -16.03
C ARG A 29 -13.00 -9.10 -14.60
N TYR A 30 -12.15 -8.40 -13.84
CA TYR A 30 -11.90 -8.67 -12.44
C TYR A 30 -11.70 -7.38 -11.66
N TYR A 31 -11.95 -7.48 -10.36
CA TYR A 31 -11.69 -6.43 -9.39
C TYR A 31 -10.96 -7.02 -8.18
N LEU A 32 -9.96 -6.30 -7.68
CA LEU A 32 -9.32 -6.62 -6.41
C LEU A 32 -9.87 -5.69 -5.35
N ASP A 33 -10.74 -6.23 -4.50
CA ASP A 33 -11.32 -5.49 -3.38
C ASP A 33 -10.38 -5.54 -2.18
N LYS A 34 -9.58 -4.50 -2.03
CA LYS A 34 -8.58 -4.37 -0.97
C LYS A 34 -9.16 -4.46 0.45
N TYR A 35 -10.33 -3.90 0.67
CA TYR A 35 -10.98 -3.93 1.99
C TYR A 35 -11.31 -5.34 2.45
N ARG A 36 -11.49 -6.28 1.52
CA ARG A 36 -11.78 -7.67 1.85
C ARG A 36 -10.57 -8.42 2.42
N PHE A 37 -9.34 -7.99 2.17
CA PHE A 37 -8.17 -8.55 2.84
C PHE A 37 -7.67 -7.69 4.00
N GLU A 38 -7.83 -6.37 3.94
CA GLU A 38 -7.42 -5.46 5.02
C GLU A 38 -8.24 -5.62 6.29
N THR A 39 -9.45 -6.14 6.20
CA THR A 39 -10.38 -6.33 7.33
C THR A 39 -10.40 -7.75 7.89
N VAL A 40 -9.59 -8.67 7.35
CA VAL A 40 -9.40 -10.02 7.87
C VAL A 40 -8.20 -10.05 8.80
N PRO A 41 -8.36 -10.32 10.12
CA PRO A 41 -7.27 -10.16 11.10
C PRO A 41 -5.99 -10.95 10.76
N GLU A 42 -6.15 -12.19 10.29
CA GLU A 42 -5.01 -13.06 9.96
C GLU A 42 -4.23 -12.53 8.73
N LEU A 43 -4.94 -11.99 7.72
CA LEU A 43 -4.31 -11.40 6.54
C LEU A 43 -3.66 -10.06 6.88
N LEU A 44 -4.37 -9.21 7.63
CA LEU A 44 -3.84 -7.92 8.05
C LEU A 44 -2.55 -8.10 8.88
N GLY A 45 -2.53 -9.04 9.83
CA GLY A 45 -1.34 -9.34 10.60
C GLY A 45 -0.18 -9.85 9.75
N ALA A 46 -0.43 -10.82 8.86
CA ALA A 46 0.59 -11.36 7.96
C ALA A 46 1.13 -10.30 6.98
N LEU A 47 0.28 -9.41 6.47
CA LEU A 47 0.70 -8.29 5.62
C LEU A 47 1.52 -7.28 6.41
N GLY A 48 1.13 -6.97 7.65
CA GLY A 48 1.89 -6.08 8.52
C GLY A 48 3.32 -6.58 8.76
N GLU A 49 3.48 -7.87 9.05
CA GLU A 49 4.81 -8.50 9.19
C GLU A 49 5.63 -8.40 7.88
N ARG A 50 5.02 -8.67 6.74
CA ARG A 50 5.69 -8.58 5.43
C ARG A 50 6.08 -7.16 5.07
N LEU A 51 5.22 -6.18 5.33
CA LEU A 51 5.52 -4.77 5.15
C LEU A 51 6.68 -4.33 6.05
N ALA A 52 6.69 -4.75 7.31
CA ALA A 52 7.78 -4.45 8.23
C ALA A 52 9.13 -5.02 7.76
N ILE A 53 9.15 -6.25 7.25
CA ILE A 53 10.35 -6.86 6.65
C ILE A 53 10.81 -6.06 5.45
N ALA A 54 9.91 -5.74 4.51
CA ALA A 54 10.23 -4.97 3.32
C ALA A 54 10.76 -3.56 3.66
N VAL A 55 10.20 -2.91 4.70
CA VAL A 55 10.72 -1.63 5.21
C VAL A 55 12.16 -1.78 5.69
N ALA A 56 12.45 -2.80 6.50
CA ALA A 56 13.79 -3.03 7.03
C ALA A 56 14.82 -3.35 5.91
N GLU A 57 14.39 -4.02 4.84
CA GLU A 57 15.26 -4.37 3.72
C GLU A 57 15.53 -3.19 2.79
N HIS A 58 14.52 -2.37 2.50
CA HIS A 58 14.60 -1.36 1.45
C HIS A 58 14.82 0.07 1.97
N GLU A 59 14.51 0.33 3.25
CA GLU A 59 14.74 1.61 3.89
C GLU A 59 15.08 1.44 5.37
N PRO A 60 16.25 0.82 5.69
CA PRO A 60 16.62 0.46 7.08
C PRO A 60 16.79 1.67 8.02
N GLU A 61 17.01 2.86 7.47
CA GLU A 61 17.19 4.10 8.25
C GLU A 61 15.90 4.88 8.47
N VAL A 62 14.75 4.32 8.07
CA VAL A 62 13.46 4.99 8.21
C VAL A 62 13.12 5.26 9.68
N ALA A 63 12.69 6.49 9.96
CA ALA A 63 12.29 6.89 11.31
C ALA A 63 10.81 6.56 11.58
N ARG A 64 9.96 6.58 10.54
CA ARG A 64 8.53 6.31 10.65
C ARG A 64 7.90 5.89 9.34
N LEU A 65 6.70 5.33 9.43
CA LEU A 65 5.87 5.02 8.28
C LEU A 65 4.91 6.17 7.99
N ALA A 66 4.37 6.24 6.78
CA ALA A 66 3.24 7.11 6.46
C ALA A 66 2.24 6.35 5.60
N ALA A 67 0.95 6.63 5.76
CA ALA A 67 -0.09 5.96 5.00
C ALA A 67 -1.22 6.93 4.63
N PRO A 68 -1.65 6.97 3.36
CA PRO A 68 -2.80 7.74 2.95
C PRO A 68 -4.11 7.13 3.48
N GLU A 69 -5.02 8.03 3.87
CA GLU A 69 -6.37 7.61 4.22
C GLU A 69 -7.12 7.11 2.97
N LEU A 70 -7.97 6.10 3.04
CA LEU A 70 -8.34 5.29 4.19
C LEU A 70 -7.62 3.92 4.19
N GLY A 71 -7.41 3.30 3.01
CA GLY A 71 -7.03 1.90 2.85
C GLY A 71 -5.72 1.55 3.51
N ALA A 72 -4.66 2.32 3.27
CA ALA A 72 -3.34 1.99 3.78
C ALA A 72 -3.17 2.16 5.31
N VAL A 73 -4.11 2.82 6.00
CA VAL A 73 -3.97 3.11 7.44
C VAL A 73 -3.95 1.84 8.28
N ALA A 74 -4.82 0.88 8.01
CA ALA A 74 -4.83 -0.39 8.74
C ALA A 74 -3.53 -1.18 8.53
N LEU A 75 -3.03 -1.19 7.30
CA LEU A 75 -1.77 -1.83 6.92
C LEU A 75 -0.57 -1.17 7.61
N ALA A 76 -0.53 0.16 7.63
CA ALA A 76 0.52 0.90 8.33
C ALA A 76 0.48 0.67 9.84
N ALA A 77 -0.71 0.59 10.45
CA ALA A 77 -0.86 0.24 11.86
C ALA A 77 -0.33 -1.18 12.16
N ALA A 78 -0.66 -2.15 11.32
CA ALA A 78 -0.15 -3.52 11.45
C ALA A 78 1.38 -3.58 11.25
N ALA A 79 1.91 -2.88 10.25
CA ALA A 79 3.35 -2.77 10.01
C ALA A 79 4.08 -2.04 11.14
N SER A 80 3.48 -0.99 11.71
CA SER A 80 3.99 -0.27 12.88
C SER A 80 4.12 -1.18 14.10
N LEU A 81 3.11 -2.01 14.38
CA LEU A 81 3.16 -2.98 15.47
C LEU A 81 4.27 -4.02 15.26
N ALA A 82 4.47 -4.48 14.02
CA ALA A 82 5.50 -5.47 13.69
C ALA A 82 6.92 -4.88 13.67
N SER A 83 7.10 -3.66 13.18
CA SER A 83 8.41 -3.00 13.07
C SER A 83 8.78 -2.16 14.30
N GLN A 84 7.84 -1.86 15.19
CA GLN A 84 7.96 -0.90 16.30
C GLN A 84 8.28 0.54 15.83
N LEU A 85 8.02 0.86 14.56
CA LEU A 85 8.14 2.21 14.03
C LEU A 85 6.82 2.97 14.21
N PRO A 86 6.86 4.25 14.62
CA PRO A 86 5.66 5.08 14.60
C PRO A 86 5.17 5.34 13.18
N PHE A 87 3.88 5.69 13.02
CA PHE A 87 3.35 6.02 11.71
C PHE A 87 2.55 7.32 11.69
N LEU A 88 2.41 7.88 10.50
CA LEU A 88 1.65 9.09 10.19
C LEU A 88 0.48 8.73 9.28
N ILE A 89 -0.63 9.46 9.42
CA ILE A 89 -1.76 9.36 8.49
C ILE A 89 -1.73 10.57 7.58
N VAL A 90 -1.70 10.32 6.26
CA VAL A 90 -1.77 11.35 5.23
C VAL A 90 -3.22 11.53 4.81
N ARG A 91 -3.79 12.70 5.07
CA ARG A 91 -5.17 13.03 4.73
C ARG A 91 -5.28 13.52 3.29
N LYS A 92 -6.40 13.22 2.65
CA LYS A 92 -6.73 13.74 1.32
C LYS A 92 -6.96 15.25 1.35
N GLU A 93 -7.61 15.71 2.42
CA GLU A 93 -7.96 17.13 2.61
C GLU A 93 -7.47 17.63 3.97
N ALA A 94 -7.13 18.92 4.03
CA ALA A 94 -6.81 19.57 5.29
C ALA A 94 -8.07 19.64 6.19
N LYS A 95 -7.88 19.57 7.51
CA LYS A 95 -8.97 19.82 8.46
C LYS A 95 -9.44 21.27 8.33
N GLY A 96 -10.74 21.48 8.32
CA GLY A 96 -11.34 22.82 8.42
C GLY A 96 -11.24 23.45 9.82
N TYR A 97 -10.61 22.75 10.79
CA TYR A 97 -10.43 23.17 12.18
C TYR A 97 -9.12 22.61 12.76
N GLY A 98 -8.64 23.20 13.86
CA GLY A 98 -7.40 22.79 14.51
C GLY A 98 -6.15 23.25 13.73
N THR A 99 -5.18 22.36 13.57
CA THR A 99 -3.89 22.67 12.94
C THR A 99 -3.94 22.82 11.43
N SER A 100 -5.09 22.58 10.79
CA SER A 100 -5.26 22.57 9.31
C SER A 100 -4.25 21.69 8.56
N ASN A 101 -3.65 20.73 9.25
CA ASN A 101 -2.62 19.86 8.68
C ASN A 101 -3.25 18.72 7.86
N ARG A 102 -2.57 18.35 6.77
CA ARG A 102 -2.86 17.13 6.01
C ARG A 102 -2.13 15.90 6.55
N LEU A 103 -1.29 16.08 7.56
CA LEU A 103 -0.51 15.01 8.20
C LEU A 103 -0.91 14.90 9.67
N GLU A 104 -1.32 13.72 10.10
CA GLU A 104 -1.68 13.40 11.48
C GLU A 104 -0.61 12.52 12.11
N GLY A 105 -0.29 12.81 13.36
CA GLY A 105 0.78 12.16 14.12
C GLY A 105 1.89 13.14 14.46
N VAL A 106 2.93 12.63 15.10
CA VAL A 106 4.10 13.44 15.52
C VAL A 106 5.27 13.13 14.61
N SER A 107 5.93 14.17 14.10
CA SER A 107 7.14 14.05 13.27
C SER A 107 8.09 15.22 13.51
N GLU A 108 9.35 15.02 13.20
CA GLU A 108 10.37 16.05 13.21
C GLU A 108 10.87 16.33 11.78
N SER A 109 11.14 17.61 11.50
CA SER A 109 11.64 17.99 10.16
C SER A 109 12.91 17.24 9.80
N GLY A 110 13.01 16.77 8.57
CA GLY A 110 14.15 16.02 8.04
C GLY A 110 14.09 14.51 8.30
N GLU A 111 13.12 13.99 9.07
CA GLU A 111 13.01 12.56 9.27
C GLU A 111 12.71 11.83 7.96
N LEU A 112 13.31 10.65 7.83
CA LEU A 112 13.08 9.75 6.70
C LEU A 112 11.82 8.92 6.95
N VAL A 113 10.92 8.94 5.97
CA VAL A 113 9.60 8.30 6.02
C VAL A 113 9.45 7.33 4.86
N CYS A 114 8.97 6.12 5.13
CA CYS A 114 8.54 5.15 4.12
C CYS A 114 7.01 5.21 3.94
N LEU A 115 6.55 5.43 2.71
CA LEU A 115 5.13 5.38 2.40
C LEU A 115 4.65 3.92 2.33
N ILE A 116 3.56 3.63 3.02
CA ILE A 116 2.84 2.36 2.94
C ILE A 116 1.57 2.58 2.13
N GLU A 117 1.35 1.75 1.12
CA GLU A 117 0.14 1.78 0.28
C GLU A 117 -0.52 0.40 0.22
N ASP A 118 -1.80 0.39 -0.03
CA ASP A 118 -2.55 -0.85 -0.26
C ASP A 118 -2.35 -1.35 -1.69
N VAL A 119 -2.80 -0.58 -2.67
CA VAL A 119 -2.74 -0.92 -4.09
C VAL A 119 -2.29 0.29 -4.90
N VAL A 120 -1.21 0.14 -5.65
CA VAL A 120 -0.74 1.16 -6.59
C VAL A 120 -1.22 0.80 -8.00
N THR A 121 -1.89 1.77 -8.65
CA THR A 121 -2.30 1.69 -10.06
C THR A 121 -1.41 2.60 -10.91
N SER A 122 -1.89 3.80 -11.25
CA SER A 122 -1.10 4.80 -11.96
C SER A 122 -0.13 5.61 -11.08
N GLY A 123 -0.14 5.38 -9.75
CA GLY A 123 0.75 6.06 -8.81
C GLY A 123 0.29 7.44 -8.33
N GLY A 124 -0.75 8.03 -8.92
CA GLY A 124 -1.14 9.41 -8.60
C GLY A 124 -1.54 9.65 -7.14
N ALA A 125 -2.24 8.70 -6.50
CA ALA A 125 -2.61 8.82 -5.09
C ALA A 125 -1.39 8.72 -4.17
N ALA A 126 -0.50 7.76 -4.44
CA ALA A 126 0.74 7.58 -3.71
C ALA A 126 1.67 8.81 -3.87
N LEU A 127 1.78 9.36 -5.08
CA LEU A 127 2.55 10.58 -5.33
C LEU A 127 2.00 11.76 -4.55
N GLN A 128 0.68 11.98 -4.53
CA GLN A 128 0.06 13.03 -3.75
C GLN A 128 0.34 12.88 -2.25
N ALA A 129 0.39 11.65 -1.73
CA ALA A 129 0.75 11.39 -0.34
C ALA A 129 2.23 11.70 -0.08
N VAL A 130 3.14 11.31 -0.98
CA VAL A 130 4.57 11.66 -0.91
C VAL A 130 4.77 13.18 -0.89
N GLU A 131 4.09 13.91 -1.77
CA GLU A 131 4.17 15.38 -1.83
C GLU A 131 3.71 15.99 -0.50
N THR A 132 2.60 15.52 0.07
CA THR A 132 2.11 15.98 1.38
C THR A 132 3.14 15.74 2.50
N VAL A 133 3.80 14.58 2.50
CA VAL A 133 4.86 14.24 3.46
C VAL A 133 6.06 15.21 3.28
N ARG A 134 6.46 15.47 2.04
CA ARG A 134 7.58 16.37 1.72
C ARG A 134 7.26 17.84 2.03
N GLU A 135 6.03 18.29 1.80
CA GLU A 135 5.55 19.63 2.18
C GLU A 135 5.61 19.86 3.70
N ALA A 136 5.48 18.80 4.49
CA ALA A 136 5.66 18.84 5.94
C ALA A 136 7.14 18.85 6.39
N GLY A 137 8.09 18.94 5.46
CA GLY A 137 9.53 18.98 5.75
C GLY A 137 10.17 17.62 5.99
N LEU A 138 9.50 16.53 5.63
CA LEU A 138 9.99 15.16 5.78
C LEU A 138 10.63 14.66 4.48
N VAL A 139 11.44 13.61 4.58
CA VAL A 139 12.07 12.96 3.43
C VAL A 139 11.32 11.67 3.11
N CYS A 140 10.81 11.53 1.89
CA CYS A 140 10.18 10.31 1.41
C CYS A 140 10.76 9.95 0.04
N ARG A 141 11.47 8.83 -0.02
CA ARG A 141 12.13 8.32 -1.23
C ARG A 141 11.78 6.86 -1.52
N THR A 142 11.03 6.22 -0.61
CA THR A 142 10.63 4.82 -0.71
C THR A 142 9.14 4.69 -0.40
N ALA A 143 8.45 3.92 -1.24
CA ALA A 143 7.09 3.48 -1.04
C ALA A 143 7.03 1.95 -1.10
N ILE A 144 6.24 1.34 -0.23
CA ILE A 144 5.98 -0.10 -0.24
C ILE A 144 4.48 -0.29 -0.33
N CYS A 145 4.03 -1.14 -1.26
CA CYS A 145 2.62 -1.45 -1.40
C CYS A 145 2.35 -2.95 -1.29
N VAL A 146 1.13 -3.30 -0.93
CA VAL A 146 0.72 -4.71 -0.95
C VAL A 146 0.63 -5.20 -2.39
N VAL A 147 -0.03 -4.46 -3.29
CA VAL A 147 -0.17 -4.86 -4.69
C VAL A 147 0.20 -3.73 -5.65
N ASP A 148 1.14 -3.99 -6.55
CA ASP A 148 1.32 -3.19 -7.75
C ASP A 148 0.44 -3.76 -8.88
N ARG A 149 -0.46 -2.93 -9.40
CA ARG A 149 -1.36 -3.28 -10.51
C ARG A 149 -0.65 -3.32 -11.88
N GLU A 150 0.63 -2.95 -11.93
CA GLU A 150 1.44 -2.88 -13.16
C GLU A 150 0.81 -1.93 -14.21
N GLU A 151 0.22 -0.83 -13.74
CA GLU A 151 -0.45 0.19 -14.57
C GLU A 151 0.36 1.49 -14.68
N GLY A 152 1.69 1.41 -14.52
CA GLY A 152 2.62 2.54 -14.68
C GLY A 152 2.94 3.30 -13.39
N GLY A 153 2.40 2.89 -12.25
CA GLY A 153 2.62 3.58 -10.97
C GLY A 153 4.06 3.59 -10.49
N SER A 154 4.79 2.50 -10.73
CA SER A 154 6.22 2.41 -10.39
C SER A 154 7.05 3.43 -11.17
N ASP A 155 6.79 3.59 -12.48
CA ASP A 155 7.50 4.55 -13.33
C ASP A 155 7.13 6.00 -12.95
N GLU A 156 5.85 6.24 -12.59
CA GLU A 156 5.41 7.56 -12.15
C GLU A 156 6.13 7.98 -10.86
N LEU A 157 6.15 7.13 -9.86
CA LEU A 157 6.85 7.38 -8.60
C LEU A 157 8.36 7.57 -8.82
N ALA A 158 8.98 6.74 -9.68
CA ALA A 158 10.41 6.85 -10.00
C ALA A 158 10.78 8.19 -10.63
N ARG A 159 9.95 8.76 -11.50
CA ARG A 159 10.13 10.10 -12.08
C ARG A 159 10.18 11.21 -11.02
N HIS A 160 9.55 10.97 -9.85
CA HIS A 160 9.54 11.90 -8.72
C HIS A 160 10.53 11.49 -7.60
N GLY A 161 11.49 10.60 -7.92
CA GLY A 161 12.53 10.16 -6.99
C GLY A 161 12.02 9.30 -5.85
N VAL A 162 10.96 8.52 -6.09
CA VAL A 162 10.42 7.55 -5.14
C VAL A 162 10.50 6.15 -5.75
N ARG A 163 11.15 5.23 -5.04
CA ARG A 163 11.21 3.82 -5.44
C ARG A 163 10.03 3.06 -4.84
N LEU A 164 9.27 2.37 -5.71
CA LEU A 164 8.18 1.50 -5.29
C LEU A 164 8.68 0.06 -5.12
N TRP A 165 8.34 -0.55 -3.99
CA TRP A 165 8.58 -1.95 -3.68
C TRP A 165 7.25 -2.65 -3.38
N PRO A 166 6.69 -3.42 -4.31
CA PRO A 166 5.47 -4.17 -4.06
C PRO A 166 5.76 -5.47 -3.30
N LEU A 167 4.88 -5.89 -2.41
CA LEU A 167 4.89 -7.24 -1.87
C LEU A 167 4.47 -8.25 -2.94
N PHE A 168 3.48 -7.86 -3.77
CA PHE A 168 2.96 -8.68 -4.85
C PHE A 168 2.69 -7.81 -6.09
N ARG A 169 2.77 -8.43 -7.25
CA ARG A 169 2.31 -7.83 -8.51
C ARG A 169 0.97 -8.42 -8.91
N ALA A 170 0.18 -7.69 -9.68
CA ALA A 170 -1.10 -8.19 -10.18
C ALA A 170 -0.91 -9.46 -11.01
N SER A 171 0.18 -9.58 -11.77
CA SER A 171 0.55 -10.78 -12.54
C SER A 171 0.74 -12.02 -11.64
N ASP A 172 1.31 -11.87 -10.44
CA ASP A 172 1.51 -12.95 -9.48
C ASP A 172 0.16 -13.47 -8.95
N LEU A 173 -0.73 -12.54 -8.59
CA LEU A 173 -2.07 -12.88 -8.09
C LEU A 173 -2.92 -13.54 -9.18
N LEU A 174 -2.90 -13.02 -10.41
CA LEU A 174 -3.65 -13.56 -11.54
C LEU A 174 -3.11 -14.94 -11.97
N GLY A 175 -1.82 -15.20 -11.79
CA GLY A 175 -1.24 -16.52 -11.99
C GLY A 175 -1.88 -17.59 -11.08
N GLN A 176 -2.16 -17.23 -9.83
CA GLN A 176 -2.81 -18.11 -8.86
C GLN A 176 -4.32 -18.28 -9.10
N VAL A 177 -5.02 -17.27 -9.65
CA VAL A 177 -6.45 -17.38 -9.99
C VAL A 177 -6.71 -18.58 -10.87
N LYS A 178 -5.86 -18.84 -11.87
CA LYS A 178 -6.01 -19.99 -12.78
C LYS A 178 -5.91 -21.32 -12.05
N SER A 179 -5.14 -21.42 -11.00
CA SER A 179 -4.99 -22.63 -10.19
C SER A 179 -6.13 -22.82 -9.17
N VAL A 180 -6.74 -21.74 -8.71
CA VAL A 180 -7.84 -21.75 -7.72
C VAL A 180 -9.21 -21.96 -8.41
N VAL A 181 -9.42 -21.32 -9.57
CA VAL A 181 -10.72 -21.35 -10.30
C VAL A 181 -10.82 -22.58 -11.22
N ASN A 182 -9.68 -23.14 -11.68
CA ASN A 182 -9.64 -24.37 -12.48
C ASN A 182 -8.74 -25.44 -11.84
N PRO A 183 -9.15 -26.08 -10.73
CA PRO A 183 -8.34 -27.10 -10.08
C PRO A 183 -8.25 -28.43 -10.85
N HIS A 184 -8.94 -28.54 -11.98
CA HIS A 184 -9.04 -29.78 -12.80
C HIS A 184 -8.84 -29.51 -14.30
N GLY A 185 -8.03 -28.49 -14.67
CA GLY A 185 -7.63 -28.22 -16.06
C GLY A 185 -6.42 -29.03 -16.52
#